data_5c39dabb19c94a41703269e5bf21c126
#
_entry.id   5c39dabb19c94a41703269e5bf21c126
#
_cell.length_a   1.000
_cell.length_b   1.000
_cell.length_c   1.000
_cell.angle_alpha   90.00
_cell.angle_beta   90.00
_cell.angle_gamma   90.00
#
_symmetry.space_group_name_H-M   'P 1'
#
loop_
_entity.id
_entity.type
_entity.pdbx_description
1 polymer ?
#
loop_
_entity_poly.entity_id
_entity_poly.type
_entity_poly.pdbx_seq_one_letter_code
_entity_poly.pdbx_strand_id
1 'polypeptide(L)'
;MPLDCEVNIEKNAPVRLLNAVMERMDYSKLYAAYSRLGRIEYSPKILLKIMVYGYMRKQISSRALEACCRENLHFIYLLEGQCAPDHNTINRFRKNILTQESGQDILRQLVIMLHERGLLSLEAAFIDGTKIEANANKYSFVWKKATAKKTDKLLKRIHEELPAKLKEVGIRFYIPEKIAVRQLKKLRKRIYARIDADGIVLVSGKGKRKTPIQRLSEWIDQCLAKLKQYTKDIHICGNRNSFSKTDHDATFMHMKEDYMRNGQLKPGYNVNVATCSDFIIGSYISSDRNDVHTLIPFMEQLRKNYAGRNIGSVVVDSGYESEENYCWFEAHPETELYVKPSNHEAAKHRKYRTDIS
;
A
#
# COMPACT_ATOMS: atom_id res chain seq x y z
N MET A 1 24.04 -40.92 10.69
CA MET A 1 24.19 -40.70 9.25
C MET A 1 23.35 -39.45 8.89
N PRO A 2 23.90 -38.48 8.17
CA PRO A 2 23.06 -37.44 7.61
C PRO A 2 22.08 -38.13 6.65
N LEU A 3 20.79 -37.89 6.82
CA LEU A 3 19.76 -38.34 5.90
C LEU A 3 20.03 -37.61 4.55
N ASP A 4 20.46 -38.39 3.56
CA ASP A 4 20.55 -37.87 2.21
C ASP A 4 19.13 -37.70 1.65
N CYS A 5 18.60 -36.52 1.84
CA CYS A 5 17.22 -36.17 1.41
C CYS A 5 17.06 -36.30 -0.11
N GLU A 6 18.15 -36.17 -0.87
CA GLU A 6 18.10 -36.25 -2.33
C GLU A 6 17.71 -37.62 -2.85
N VAL A 7 18.14 -38.69 -2.18
CA VAL A 7 17.86 -40.09 -2.61
C VAL A 7 16.36 -40.38 -2.52
N ASN A 8 15.64 -39.77 -1.57
CA ASN A 8 14.22 -40.06 -1.31
C ASN A 8 13.23 -39.10 -2.02
N ILE A 9 13.73 -38.15 -2.81
CA ILE A 9 12.88 -37.23 -3.59
C ILE A 9 12.91 -37.68 -5.05
N GLU A 10 11.72 -37.86 -5.63
CA GLU A 10 11.58 -38.23 -7.04
C GLU A 10 12.30 -37.24 -7.97
N LYS A 11 12.87 -37.74 -9.07
CA LYS A 11 13.65 -36.93 -10.02
C LYS A 11 12.86 -35.81 -10.66
N ASN A 12 11.56 -36.02 -10.87
CA ASN A 12 10.62 -35.07 -11.46
C ASN A 12 9.78 -34.28 -10.42
N ALA A 13 10.13 -34.38 -9.13
CA ALA A 13 9.40 -33.65 -8.08
C ALA A 13 9.50 -32.13 -8.31
N PRO A 14 8.37 -31.38 -8.16
CA PRO A 14 8.33 -29.92 -8.36
C PRO A 14 9.35 -29.13 -7.52
N VAL A 15 9.72 -29.64 -6.35
CA VAL A 15 10.73 -29.02 -5.49
C VAL A 15 12.10 -28.95 -6.14
N ARG A 16 12.46 -29.96 -6.95
CA ARG A 16 13.74 -29.97 -7.67
C ARG A 16 13.78 -28.91 -8.77
N LEU A 17 12.67 -28.78 -9.52
CA LEU A 17 12.54 -27.74 -10.53
C LEU A 17 12.61 -26.35 -9.89
N LEU A 18 11.84 -26.13 -8.81
CA LEU A 18 11.90 -24.87 -8.06
C LEU A 18 13.33 -24.57 -7.61
N ASN A 19 14.00 -25.53 -6.99
CA ASN A 19 15.37 -25.34 -6.52
C ASN A 19 16.31 -24.97 -7.66
N ALA A 20 16.26 -25.72 -8.77
CA ALA A 20 17.10 -25.48 -9.95
C ALA A 20 16.86 -24.10 -10.59
N VAL A 21 15.63 -23.62 -10.62
CA VAL A 21 15.28 -22.27 -11.10
C VAL A 21 15.82 -21.21 -10.14
N MET A 22 15.57 -21.38 -8.84
CA MET A 22 15.95 -20.39 -7.84
C MET A 22 17.47 -20.33 -7.61
N GLU A 23 18.24 -21.41 -7.85
CA GLU A 23 19.69 -21.36 -7.80
C GLU A 23 20.33 -20.45 -8.87
N ARG A 24 19.61 -20.12 -9.92
CA ARG A 24 20.10 -19.27 -11.02
C ARG A 24 19.75 -17.79 -10.84
N MET A 25 19.07 -17.43 -9.77
CA MET A 25 18.64 -16.06 -9.51
C MET A 25 19.68 -15.28 -8.72
N ASP A 26 19.75 -13.98 -8.96
CA ASP A 26 20.52 -13.03 -8.16
C ASP A 26 19.71 -12.56 -6.95
N TYR A 27 20.29 -12.72 -5.77
CA TYR A 27 19.69 -12.34 -4.49
C TYR A 27 20.35 -11.11 -3.87
N SER A 28 21.18 -10.38 -4.59
CA SER A 28 21.95 -9.24 -4.08
C SER A 28 21.08 -8.21 -3.38
N LYS A 29 19.89 -7.91 -3.91
CA LYS A 29 18.93 -6.98 -3.31
C LYS A 29 18.34 -7.49 -1.98
N LEU A 30 18.08 -8.80 -1.88
CA LEU A 30 17.63 -9.39 -0.62
C LEU A 30 18.74 -9.39 0.42
N TYR A 31 19.97 -9.72 0.03
CA TYR A 31 21.12 -9.67 0.94
C TYR A 31 21.45 -8.24 1.40
N ALA A 32 21.26 -7.24 0.54
CA ALA A 32 21.48 -5.84 0.91
C ALA A 32 20.54 -5.34 2.02
N ALA A 33 19.38 -5.96 2.19
CA ALA A 33 18.42 -5.63 3.26
C ALA A 33 18.82 -6.22 4.63
N TYR A 34 19.82 -7.11 4.68
CA TYR A 34 20.29 -7.71 5.92
C TYR A 34 21.32 -6.81 6.62
N SER A 35 21.26 -6.76 7.95
CA SER A 35 22.29 -6.09 8.76
C SER A 35 23.59 -6.90 8.72
N ARG A 36 24.72 -6.19 8.60
CA ARG A 36 26.05 -6.81 8.71
C ARG A 36 26.47 -7.08 10.16
N LEU A 37 25.71 -6.57 11.12
CA LEU A 37 25.97 -6.67 12.55
C LEU A 37 24.90 -7.53 13.19
N GLY A 38 25.29 -8.49 14.01
CA GLY A 38 24.36 -9.29 14.80
C GLY A 38 24.58 -10.80 14.70
N ARG A 39 23.54 -11.57 15.08
CA ARG A 39 23.54 -13.04 15.05
C ARG A 39 23.52 -13.52 13.60
N ILE A 40 24.13 -14.70 13.33
CA ILE A 40 24.04 -15.36 12.02
C ILE A 40 22.57 -15.55 11.68
N GLU A 41 22.16 -14.92 10.60
CA GLU A 41 20.77 -14.97 10.11
C GLU A 41 20.63 -16.10 9.08
N TYR A 42 19.39 -16.57 8.91
CA TYR A 42 19.09 -17.52 7.83
C TYR A 42 19.31 -16.88 6.47
N SER A 43 19.83 -17.66 5.51
CA SER A 43 19.99 -17.19 4.14
C SER A 43 18.66 -16.70 3.56
N PRO A 44 18.58 -15.46 3.03
CA PRO A 44 17.36 -14.96 2.39
C PRO A 44 16.94 -15.79 1.19
N LYS A 45 17.89 -16.41 0.47
CA LYS A 45 17.63 -17.36 -0.61
C LYS A 45 16.83 -18.55 -0.11
N ILE A 46 17.26 -19.17 0.99
CA ILE A 46 16.58 -20.35 1.58
C ILE A 46 15.19 -19.97 2.09
N LEU A 47 15.05 -18.86 2.81
CA LEU A 47 13.75 -18.41 3.29
C LEU A 47 12.79 -18.13 2.13
N LEU A 48 13.27 -17.56 1.04
CA LEU A 48 12.45 -17.33 -0.15
C LEU A 48 12.03 -18.64 -0.81
N LYS A 49 12.95 -19.62 -0.97
CA LYS A 49 12.62 -20.96 -1.49
C LYS A 49 11.52 -21.65 -0.67
N ILE A 50 11.65 -21.62 0.66
CA ILE A 50 10.66 -22.18 1.58
C ILE A 50 9.31 -21.51 1.40
N MET A 51 9.27 -20.18 1.30
CA MET A 51 8.02 -19.42 1.11
C MET A 51 7.37 -19.73 -0.23
N VAL A 52 8.14 -19.69 -1.33
CA VAL A 52 7.59 -19.93 -2.67
C VAL A 52 7.08 -21.37 -2.76
N TYR A 53 7.84 -22.36 -2.30
CA TYR A 53 7.37 -23.75 -2.27
C TYR A 53 6.15 -23.93 -1.36
N GLY A 54 6.12 -23.25 -0.23
CA GLY A 54 4.96 -23.22 0.66
C GLY A 54 3.69 -22.74 -0.06
N TYR A 55 3.75 -21.64 -0.79
CA TYR A 55 2.62 -21.18 -1.61
C TYR A 55 2.21 -22.19 -2.67
N MET A 56 3.17 -22.82 -3.39
CA MET A 56 2.87 -23.89 -4.33
C MET A 56 2.12 -25.07 -3.67
N ARG A 57 2.41 -25.34 -2.39
CA ARG A 57 1.77 -26.41 -1.59
C ARG A 57 0.59 -25.93 -0.75
N LYS A 58 0.12 -24.67 -0.95
CA LYS A 58 -0.97 -24.03 -0.20
C LYS A 58 -0.69 -23.90 1.30
N GLN A 59 0.59 -23.92 1.71
CA GLN A 59 1.03 -23.68 3.09
C GLN A 59 1.42 -22.22 3.25
N ILE A 60 0.46 -21.39 3.69
CA ILE A 60 0.61 -19.92 3.68
C ILE A 60 1.10 -19.38 5.03
N SER A 61 0.69 -20.01 6.14
CA SER A 61 1.00 -19.50 7.48
C SER A 61 2.45 -19.78 7.87
N SER A 62 3.07 -18.85 8.59
CA SER A 62 4.46 -19.02 9.04
C SER A 62 4.63 -20.21 9.98
N ARG A 63 3.60 -20.54 10.80
CA ARG A 63 3.63 -21.73 11.68
C ARG A 63 3.52 -23.02 10.88
N ALA A 64 2.68 -23.06 9.83
CA ALA A 64 2.63 -24.22 8.94
C ALA A 64 3.93 -24.43 8.20
N LEU A 65 4.59 -23.35 7.74
CA LEU A 65 5.91 -23.43 7.10
C LEU A 65 6.98 -23.93 8.07
N GLU A 66 6.99 -23.47 9.32
CA GLU A 66 7.89 -23.99 10.36
C GLU A 66 7.70 -25.51 10.57
N ALA A 67 6.46 -25.97 10.69
CA ALA A 67 6.15 -27.41 10.83
C ALA A 67 6.63 -28.19 9.58
N CYS A 68 6.32 -27.69 8.38
CA CYS A 68 6.78 -28.30 7.14
C CYS A 68 8.31 -28.38 7.06
N CYS A 69 9.05 -27.37 7.51
CA CYS A 69 10.51 -27.40 7.54
C CYS A 69 11.09 -28.46 8.50
N ARG A 70 10.32 -28.90 9.49
CA ARG A 70 10.73 -29.94 10.44
C ARG A 70 10.35 -31.36 10.00
N GLU A 71 9.24 -31.49 9.28
CA GLU A 71 8.55 -32.78 9.09
C GLU A 71 8.49 -33.23 7.62
N ASN A 72 8.57 -32.29 6.68
CA ASN A 72 8.40 -32.61 5.26
C ASN A 72 9.73 -32.64 4.50
N LEU A 73 10.01 -33.76 3.86
CA LEU A 73 11.26 -34.03 3.15
C LEU A 73 11.60 -32.99 2.10
N HIS A 74 10.61 -32.47 1.35
CA HIS A 74 10.82 -31.46 0.33
C HIS A 74 11.27 -30.11 0.94
N PHE A 75 10.74 -29.74 2.11
CA PHE A 75 11.16 -28.52 2.80
C PHE A 75 12.52 -28.70 3.45
N ILE A 76 12.80 -29.88 4.01
CA ILE A 76 14.12 -30.23 4.58
C ILE A 76 15.19 -30.16 3.47
N TYR A 77 14.89 -30.65 2.27
CA TYR A 77 15.78 -30.54 1.10
C TYR A 77 16.10 -29.06 0.77
N LEU A 78 15.10 -28.17 0.80
CA LEU A 78 15.29 -26.74 0.54
C LEU A 78 16.08 -26.01 1.62
N LEU A 79 16.21 -26.58 2.82
CA LEU A 79 17.03 -26.02 3.91
C LEU A 79 18.55 -26.14 3.65
N GLU A 80 18.98 -26.96 2.72
CA GLU A 80 20.41 -27.11 2.37
C GLU A 80 21.29 -27.39 3.60
N GLY A 81 20.80 -28.20 4.54
CA GLY A 81 21.50 -28.54 5.79
C GLY A 81 21.36 -27.51 6.92
N GLN A 82 20.65 -26.43 6.72
CA GLN A 82 20.36 -25.48 7.80
C GLN A 82 19.23 -26.00 8.69
N CYS A 83 19.22 -25.55 9.96
CA CYS A 83 18.12 -25.85 10.87
C CYS A 83 16.79 -25.23 10.36
N ALA A 84 15.66 -25.84 10.76
CA ALA A 84 14.35 -25.30 10.43
C ALA A 84 14.16 -23.90 11.06
N PRO A 85 13.79 -22.86 10.27
CA PRO A 85 13.51 -21.55 10.80
C PRO A 85 12.21 -21.54 11.62
N ASP A 86 12.20 -20.77 12.70
CA ASP A 86 10.97 -20.56 13.47
C ASP A 86 9.98 -19.63 12.71
N HIS A 87 8.72 -19.70 13.10
CA HIS A 87 7.66 -18.87 12.48
C HIS A 87 7.91 -17.36 12.60
N ASN A 88 8.62 -16.90 13.65
CA ASN A 88 8.95 -15.48 13.81
C ASN A 88 10.04 -15.05 12.81
N THR A 89 11.01 -15.91 12.52
CA THR A 89 12.03 -15.68 11.51
C THR A 89 11.40 -15.57 10.13
N ILE A 90 10.51 -16.52 9.77
CA ILE A 90 9.77 -16.48 8.49
C ILE A 90 8.91 -15.20 8.40
N ASN A 91 8.23 -14.83 9.48
CA ASN A 91 7.39 -13.64 9.50
C ASN A 91 8.21 -12.34 9.39
N ARG A 92 9.36 -12.26 10.07
CA ARG A 92 10.28 -11.12 9.96
C ARG A 92 10.84 -10.97 8.54
N PHE A 93 11.23 -12.09 7.93
CA PHE A 93 11.67 -12.09 6.53
C PHE A 93 10.58 -11.55 5.61
N ARG A 94 9.36 -12.09 5.71
CA ARG A 94 8.20 -11.65 4.91
C ARG A 94 7.89 -10.17 5.08
N LYS A 95 7.99 -9.65 6.31
CA LYS A 95 7.59 -8.28 6.63
C LYS A 95 8.68 -7.25 6.33
N ASN A 96 9.94 -7.58 6.58
CA ASN A 96 11.01 -6.60 6.64
C ASN A 96 12.02 -6.72 5.48
N ILE A 97 12.17 -7.92 4.91
CA ILE A 97 13.18 -8.21 3.90
C ILE A 97 12.57 -8.38 2.52
N LEU A 98 11.47 -9.14 2.41
CA LEU A 98 10.76 -9.33 1.16
C LEU A 98 9.89 -8.10 0.88
N THR A 99 10.52 -7.05 0.36
CA THR A 99 9.83 -5.82 -0.07
C THR A 99 9.16 -6.01 -1.43
N GLN A 100 8.29 -5.07 -1.80
CA GLN A 100 7.69 -5.06 -3.14
C GLN A 100 8.77 -5.02 -4.22
N GLU A 101 9.82 -4.22 -4.04
CA GLU A 101 10.92 -4.09 -5.01
C GLU A 101 11.69 -5.39 -5.17
N SER A 102 12.06 -6.06 -4.06
CA SER A 102 12.79 -7.34 -4.13
C SER A 102 11.93 -8.46 -4.71
N GLY A 103 10.64 -8.50 -4.38
CA GLY A 103 9.70 -9.47 -4.97
C GLY A 103 9.51 -9.28 -6.47
N GLN A 104 9.40 -8.03 -6.92
CA GLN A 104 9.33 -7.71 -8.35
C GLN A 104 10.63 -8.04 -9.09
N ASP A 105 11.78 -7.86 -8.47
CA ASP A 105 13.05 -8.22 -9.06
C ASP A 105 13.19 -9.74 -9.28
N ILE A 106 12.77 -10.56 -8.33
CA ILE A 106 12.73 -12.02 -8.46
C ILE A 106 11.76 -12.44 -9.60
N LEU A 107 10.57 -11.84 -9.66
CA LEU A 107 9.62 -12.11 -10.75
C LEU A 107 10.21 -11.70 -12.10
N ARG A 108 10.84 -10.52 -12.20
CA ARG A 108 11.52 -10.06 -13.41
C ARG A 108 12.58 -11.05 -13.89
N GLN A 109 13.42 -11.55 -12.99
CA GLN A 109 14.46 -12.54 -13.33
C GLN A 109 13.84 -13.83 -13.86
N LEU A 110 12.75 -14.31 -13.25
CA LEU A 110 12.03 -15.48 -13.73
C LEU A 110 11.47 -15.27 -15.15
N VAL A 111 10.82 -14.14 -15.39
CA VAL A 111 10.25 -13.78 -16.70
C VAL A 111 11.33 -13.70 -17.77
N ILE A 112 12.47 -13.06 -17.49
CA ILE A 112 13.60 -12.99 -18.40
C ILE A 112 14.12 -14.39 -18.72
N MET A 113 14.28 -15.23 -17.71
CA MET A 113 14.73 -16.62 -17.87
C MET A 113 13.77 -17.46 -18.74
N LEU A 114 12.47 -17.26 -18.60
CA LEU A 114 11.45 -17.95 -19.42
C LEU A 114 11.48 -17.43 -20.86
N HIS A 115 11.62 -16.12 -21.04
CA HIS A 115 11.73 -15.49 -22.35
C HIS A 115 12.96 -15.97 -23.12
N GLU A 116 14.13 -16.00 -22.49
CA GLU A 116 15.38 -16.47 -23.09
C GLU A 116 15.35 -17.97 -23.48
N ARG A 117 14.45 -18.75 -22.88
CA ARG A 117 14.21 -20.15 -23.25
C ARG A 117 13.11 -20.34 -24.30
N GLY A 118 12.51 -19.26 -24.78
CA GLY A 118 11.41 -19.32 -25.75
C GLY A 118 10.10 -19.87 -25.16
N LEU A 119 9.98 -19.93 -23.82
CA LEU A 119 8.77 -20.39 -23.13
C LEU A 119 7.74 -19.27 -22.93
N LEU A 120 8.17 -18.03 -23.08
CA LEU A 120 7.35 -16.84 -22.95
C LEU A 120 7.72 -15.84 -24.03
N SER A 121 6.73 -15.39 -24.84
CA SER A 121 6.89 -14.22 -25.68
C SER A 121 6.38 -12.99 -24.94
N LEU A 122 6.95 -11.81 -25.21
CA LEU A 122 6.43 -10.54 -24.70
C LEU A 122 5.58 -9.80 -25.75
N GLU A 123 4.96 -10.54 -26.69
CA GLU A 123 4.20 -9.94 -27.80
C GLU A 123 2.91 -9.27 -27.34
N ALA A 124 2.15 -9.93 -26.43
CA ALA A 124 0.90 -9.39 -25.94
C ALA A 124 0.76 -9.57 -24.43
N ALA A 125 0.56 -8.50 -23.70
CA ALA A 125 0.27 -8.50 -22.28
C ALA A 125 -1.22 -8.22 -22.02
N PHE A 126 -1.85 -9.05 -21.20
CA PHE A 126 -3.21 -8.86 -20.72
C PHE A 126 -3.15 -8.29 -19.30
N ILE A 127 -3.76 -7.13 -19.09
CA ILE A 127 -3.78 -6.47 -17.77
C ILE A 127 -5.22 -6.45 -17.24
N ASP A 128 -5.42 -6.99 -16.05
CA ASP A 128 -6.68 -6.90 -15.31
C ASP A 128 -6.42 -6.47 -13.87
N GLY A 129 -7.37 -5.71 -13.33
CA GLY A 129 -7.36 -5.20 -11.97
C GLY A 129 -8.35 -5.95 -11.07
N THR A 130 -7.91 -6.28 -9.86
CA THR A 130 -8.77 -6.82 -8.82
C THR A 130 -8.64 -6.02 -7.54
N LYS A 131 -9.73 -5.95 -6.74
CA LYS A 131 -9.73 -5.24 -5.46
C LYS A 131 -9.61 -6.24 -4.33
N ILE A 132 -8.56 -6.08 -3.51
CA ILE A 132 -8.28 -6.95 -2.37
C ILE A 132 -8.59 -6.19 -1.09
N GLU A 133 -9.40 -6.79 -0.20
CA GLU A 133 -9.72 -6.23 1.11
C GLU A 133 -8.47 -6.21 1.99
N ALA A 134 -8.17 -5.07 2.58
CA ALA A 134 -7.09 -4.91 3.54
C ALA A 134 -7.47 -5.53 4.89
N ASN A 135 -6.49 -6.12 5.59
CA ASN A 135 -6.68 -6.56 6.96
C ASN A 135 -6.75 -5.36 7.93
N ALA A 136 -7.80 -4.56 7.76
CA ALA A 136 -8.01 -3.30 8.47
C ALA A 136 -9.43 -3.16 8.98
N ASN A 137 -9.60 -2.36 10.05
CA ASN A 137 -10.93 -2.13 10.62
C ASN A 137 -11.81 -1.30 9.66
N LYS A 138 -12.87 -1.91 9.15
CA LYS A 138 -13.82 -1.31 8.22
C LYS A 138 -14.68 -0.18 8.82
N TYR A 139 -14.74 -0.06 10.14
CA TYR A 139 -15.50 0.98 10.83
C TYR A 139 -14.64 2.17 11.28
N SER A 140 -13.34 2.09 11.11
CA SER A 140 -12.40 3.13 11.53
C SER A 140 -11.76 3.80 10.31
N PHE A 141 -12.42 4.85 9.83
CA PHE A 141 -12.07 5.55 8.59
C PHE A 141 -11.94 7.06 8.79
N VAL A 142 -11.24 7.68 7.85
CA VAL A 142 -11.15 9.14 7.69
C VAL A 142 -11.53 9.49 6.26
N TRP A 143 -12.49 10.42 6.12
CA TRP A 143 -12.88 10.98 4.83
C TRP A 143 -12.28 12.37 4.66
N LYS A 144 -11.51 12.60 3.60
CA LYS A 144 -10.83 13.86 3.30
C LYS A 144 -11.81 15.05 3.29
N LYS A 145 -12.91 14.93 2.56
CA LYS A 145 -13.95 15.96 2.46
C LYS A 145 -14.60 16.31 3.82
N ALA A 146 -14.84 15.27 4.64
CA ALA A 146 -15.42 15.49 5.98
C ALA A 146 -14.41 16.14 6.93
N THR A 147 -13.13 15.75 6.84
CA THR A 147 -12.05 16.34 7.64
C THR A 147 -11.79 17.79 7.23
N ALA A 148 -11.81 18.12 5.94
CA ALA A 148 -11.72 19.50 5.45
C ALA A 148 -12.86 20.37 6.02
N LYS A 149 -14.12 19.92 5.94
CA LYS A 149 -15.26 20.60 6.53
C LYS A 149 -15.13 20.81 8.05
N LYS A 150 -14.57 19.81 8.78
CA LYS A 150 -14.31 19.95 10.23
C LYS A 150 -13.20 20.96 10.51
N THR A 151 -12.19 21.02 9.65
CA THR A 151 -11.11 22.02 9.73
C THR A 151 -11.67 23.42 9.55
N ASP A 152 -12.48 23.66 8.52
CA ASP A 152 -13.09 24.96 8.24
C ASP A 152 -13.99 25.42 9.41
N LYS A 153 -14.81 24.51 9.94
CA LYS A 153 -15.64 24.79 11.13
C LYS A 153 -14.81 25.14 12.35
N LEU A 154 -13.69 24.44 12.56
CA LEU A 154 -12.79 24.73 13.69
C LEU A 154 -12.12 26.09 13.52
N LEU A 155 -11.62 26.41 12.33
CA LEU A 155 -11.00 27.69 12.03
C LEU A 155 -12.00 28.87 12.19
N LYS A 156 -13.22 28.73 11.66
CA LYS A 156 -14.28 29.70 11.84
C LYS A 156 -14.57 29.95 13.32
N ARG A 157 -14.73 28.88 14.11
CA ARG A 157 -14.94 29.00 15.56
C ARG A 157 -13.76 29.68 16.27
N ILE A 158 -12.53 29.42 15.86
CA ILE A 158 -11.35 30.10 16.44
C ILE A 158 -11.40 31.58 16.12
N HIS A 159 -11.74 32.01 14.91
CA HIS A 159 -11.86 33.40 14.53
C HIS A 159 -12.95 34.13 15.31
N GLU A 160 -14.08 33.45 15.56
CA GLU A 160 -15.24 34.05 16.29
C GLU A 160 -14.95 34.16 17.79
N GLU A 161 -14.42 33.12 18.45
CA GLU A 161 -14.29 33.06 19.90
C GLU A 161 -12.96 33.60 20.45
N LEU A 162 -11.86 33.48 19.69
CA LEU A 162 -10.51 33.80 20.18
C LEU A 162 -10.35 35.30 20.55
N PRO A 163 -10.85 36.29 19.78
CA PRO A 163 -10.68 37.68 20.11
C PRO A 163 -11.29 38.06 21.48
N ALA A 164 -12.48 37.58 21.77
CA ALA A 164 -13.16 37.80 23.05
C ALA A 164 -12.39 37.17 24.22
N LYS A 165 -11.95 35.93 24.05
CA LYS A 165 -11.16 35.22 25.07
C LYS A 165 -9.80 35.86 25.33
N LEU A 166 -9.12 36.39 24.34
CA LEU A 166 -7.88 37.13 24.49
C LEU A 166 -8.09 38.46 25.21
N LYS A 167 -9.17 39.16 24.91
CA LYS A 167 -9.56 40.42 25.60
C LYS A 167 -9.81 40.18 27.09
N GLU A 168 -10.52 39.08 27.46
CA GLU A 168 -10.82 38.70 28.84
C GLU A 168 -9.57 38.55 29.70
N VAL A 169 -8.48 38.04 29.10
CA VAL A 169 -7.19 37.79 29.80
C VAL A 169 -6.12 38.85 29.55
N GLY A 170 -6.43 39.91 28.78
CA GLY A 170 -5.51 41.00 28.49
C GLY A 170 -4.32 40.64 27.61
N ILE A 171 -4.39 39.55 26.80
CA ILE A 171 -3.33 39.13 25.93
C ILE A 171 -3.54 39.70 24.51
N ARG A 172 -2.55 40.45 24.00
CA ARG A 172 -2.55 40.95 22.63
C ARG A 172 -1.93 39.92 21.70
N PHE A 173 -2.67 39.45 20.72
CA PHE A 173 -2.17 38.52 19.70
C PHE A 173 -2.79 38.83 18.34
N TYR A 174 -1.96 38.90 17.30
CA TYR A 174 -2.44 39.08 15.93
C TYR A 174 -3.02 37.75 15.40
N ILE A 175 -4.29 37.79 15.00
CA ILE A 175 -4.99 36.63 14.41
C ILE A 175 -4.97 36.80 12.90
N PRO A 176 -4.19 36.00 12.17
CA PRO A 176 -4.14 36.06 10.71
C PRO A 176 -5.42 35.48 10.12
N GLU A 177 -5.79 35.89 8.92
CA GLU A 177 -6.93 35.36 8.19
C GLU A 177 -6.87 33.81 8.03
N LYS A 178 -5.69 33.26 7.74
CA LYS A 178 -5.45 31.81 7.73
C LYS A 178 -4.64 31.40 8.94
N ILE A 179 -5.32 30.84 9.94
CA ILE A 179 -4.67 30.32 11.15
C ILE A 179 -4.12 28.93 10.86
N ALA A 180 -2.81 28.74 11.06
CA ALA A 180 -2.16 27.44 10.97
C ALA A 180 -1.68 26.97 12.36
N VAL A 181 -1.30 25.71 12.46
CA VAL A 181 -0.75 25.07 13.67
C VAL A 181 0.37 25.91 14.30
N ARG A 182 1.23 26.55 13.46
CA ARG A 182 2.35 27.39 13.95
C ARG A 182 1.89 28.59 14.77
N GLN A 183 0.82 29.27 14.34
CA GLN A 183 0.28 30.43 15.06
C GLN A 183 -0.31 30.03 16.40
N LEU A 184 -1.10 28.95 16.44
CA LEU A 184 -1.66 28.44 17.70
C LEU A 184 -0.54 27.96 18.66
N LYS A 185 0.53 27.35 18.16
CA LYS A 185 1.71 27.00 18.98
C LYS A 185 2.38 28.26 19.59
N LYS A 186 2.51 29.35 18.81
CA LYS A 186 3.06 30.61 19.31
C LYS A 186 2.17 31.23 20.39
N LEU A 187 0.86 31.23 20.16
CA LEU A 187 -0.11 31.73 21.13
C LEU A 187 -0.09 30.87 22.41
N ARG A 188 -0.10 29.57 22.29
CA ARG A 188 0.04 28.63 23.41
C ARG A 188 1.28 28.97 24.27
N LYS A 189 2.44 29.12 23.63
CA LYS A 189 3.69 29.48 24.34
C LYS A 189 3.55 30.78 25.13
N ARG A 190 2.89 31.81 24.55
CA ARG A 190 2.65 33.09 25.24
C ARG A 190 1.71 32.94 26.45
N ILE A 191 0.63 32.15 26.31
CA ILE A 191 -0.32 31.89 27.39
C ILE A 191 0.36 31.20 28.55
N TYR A 192 1.14 30.14 28.31
CA TYR A 192 1.85 29.41 29.36
C TYR A 192 2.94 30.26 30.00
N ALA A 193 3.70 31.05 29.25
CA ALA A 193 4.66 31.99 29.80
C ALA A 193 4.01 33.05 30.73
N ARG A 194 2.78 33.48 30.43
CA ARG A 194 2.01 34.38 31.28
C ARG A 194 1.50 33.68 32.55
N ILE A 195 1.06 32.43 32.44
CA ILE A 195 0.65 31.60 33.59
C ILE A 195 1.85 31.45 34.57
N ASP A 196 3.04 31.15 34.04
CA ASP A 196 4.23 30.97 34.83
C ASP A 196 4.68 32.30 35.48
N ALA A 197 4.65 33.42 34.73
CA ALA A 197 5.04 34.74 35.25
C ALA A 197 4.07 35.25 36.33
N ASP A 198 2.79 34.98 36.22
CA ASP A 198 1.78 35.39 37.21
C ASP A 198 1.65 34.37 38.37
N GLY A 199 2.47 33.30 38.42
CA GLY A 199 2.43 32.27 39.44
C GLY A 199 1.09 31.52 39.56
N ILE A 200 0.34 31.41 38.48
CA ILE A 200 -1.02 30.84 38.47
C ILE A 200 -0.95 29.32 38.59
N VAL A 201 -1.49 28.78 39.67
CA VAL A 201 -1.59 27.34 39.90
C VAL A 201 -2.78 26.80 39.08
N LEU A 202 -2.49 25.89 38.14
CA LEU A 202 -3.51 25.24 37.34
C LEU A 202 -4.29 24.22 38.20
N VAL A 203 -5.61 24.33 38.21
CA VAL A 203 -6.46 23.44 38.98
C VAL A 203 -7.13 22.41 38.09
N SER A 204 -7.24 21.16 38.58
CA SER A 204 -7.91 20.06 37.90
C SER A 204 -8.93 19.39 38.83
N GLY A 205 -9.95 18.75 38.23
CA GLY A 205 -10.99 18.02 38.98
C GLY A 205 -12.33 18.75 39.09
N LYS A 206 -13.36 18.02 39.53
CA LYS A 206 -14.72 18.56 39.71
C LYS A 206 -14.77 19.54 40.92
N GLY A 207 -15.54 20.60 40.78
CA GLY A 207 -15.76 21.56 41.86
C GLY A 207 -14.69 22.66 42.00
N LYS A 208 -13.56 22.61 41.30
CA LYS A 208 -12.55 23.65 41.33
C LYS A 208 -12.82 24.75 40.28
N ARG A 209 -12.82 26.02 40.69
CA ARG A 209 -13.06 27.14 39.79
C ARG A 209 -11.80 27.52 39.03
N LYS A 210 -11.83 27.33 37.70
CA LYS A 210 -10.72 27.65 36.81
C LYS A 210 -10.65 29.15 36.52
N THR A 211 -9.44 29.70 36.47
CA THR A 211 -9.20 31.08 36.06
C THR A 211 -9.51 31.28 34.57
N PRO A 212 -9.82 32.52 34.10
CA PRO A 212 -10.03 32.79 32.68
C PRO A 212 -8.88 32.37 31.80
N ILE A 213 -7.63 32.60 32.24
CA ILE A 213 -6.43 32.23 31.48
C ILE A 213 -6.25 30.73 31.40
N GLN A 214 -6.61 29.96 32.44
CA GLN A 214 -6.61 28.51 32.39
C GLN A 214 -7.66 27.97 31.41
N ARG A 215 -8.87 28.55 31.42
CA ARG A 215 -9.89 28.18 30.41
C ARG A 215 -9.44 28.44 28.98
N LEU A 216 -8.74 29.58 28.76
CA LEU A 216 -8.15 29.89 27.46
C LEU A 216 -7.04 28.89 27.08
N SER A 217 -6.13 28.56 28.00
CA SER A 217 -5.05 27.60 27.70
C SER A 217 -5.58 26.22 27.32
N GLU A 218 -6.55 25.69 28.07
CA GLU A 218 -7.18 24.40 27.78
C GLU A 218 -7.94 24.41 26.44
N TRP A 219 -8.62 25.53 26.14
CA TRP A 219 -9.33 25.69 24.87
C TRP A 219 -8.34 25.75 23.68
N ILE A 220 -7.23 26.49 23.81
CA ILE A 220 -6.17 26.52 22.79
C ILE A 220 -5.53 25.15 22.61
N ASP A 221 -5.28 24.41 23.68
CA ASP A 221 -4.73 23.05 23.61
C ASP A 221 -5.66 22.11 22.86
N GLN A 222 -6.95 22.18 23.11
CA GLN A 222 -7.97 21.41 22.38
C GLN A 222 -8.02 21.77 20.90
N CYS A 223 -8.03 23.08 20.59
CA CYS A 223 -8.04 23.57 19.20
C CYS A 223 -6.76 23.13 18.46
N LEU A 224 -5.61 23.26 19.12
CA LEU A 224 -4.32 22.86 18.56
C LEU A 224 -4.23 21.34 18.31
N ALA A 225 -4.71 20.52 19.25
CA ALA A 225 -4.73 19.07 19.10
C ALA A 225 -5.61 18.65 17.90
N LYS A 226 -6.82 19.22 17.79
CA LYS A 226 -7.73 18.96 16.67
C LYS A 226 -7.15 19.43 15.34
N LEU A 227 -6.58 20.64 15.28
CA LEU A 227 -6.01 21.17 14.05
C LEU A 227 -4.81 20.35 13.59
N LYS A 228 -3.93 19.91 14.51
CA LYS A 228 -2.83 18.99 14.19
C LYS A 228 -3.35 17.66 13.63
N GLN A 229 -4.37 17.09 14.27
CA GLN A 229 -4.94 15.82 13.84
C GLN A 229 -5.54 15.96 12.43
N TYR A 230 -6.35 16.98 12.18
CA TYR A 230 -6.96 17.20 10.86
C TYR A 230 -5.92 17.48 9.77
N THR A 231 -4.87 18.25 10.08
CA THR A 231 -3.77 18.49 9.15
C THR A 231 -3.04 17.20 8.81
N LYS A 232 -2.76 16.36 9.83
CA LYS A 232 -2.16 15.04 9.64
C LYS A 232 -3.06 14.13 8.79
N ASP A 233 -4.36 14.08 9.08
CA ASP A 233 -5.33 13.26 8.36
C ASP A 233 -5.42 13.65 6.88
N ILE A 234 -5.46 14.95 6.58
CA ILE A 234 -5.47 15.45 5.20
C ILE A 234 -4.17 15.11 4.48
N HIS A 235 -3.03 15.21 5.16
CA HIS A 235 -1.73 14.84 4.61
C HIS A 235 -1.65 13.33 4.29
N ILE A 236 -2.12 12.44 5.18
CA ILE A 236 -2.18 11.00 4.95
C ILE A 236 -3.10 10.68 3.76
N CYS A 237 -4.23 11.38 3.62
CA CYS A 237 -5.10 11.20 2.46
C CYS A 237 -4.37 11.47 1.14
N GLY A 238 -3.49 12.47 1.08
CA GLY A 238 -2.87 12.89 -0.18
C GLY A 238 -3.92 13.17 -1.25
N ASN A 239 -3.84 12.50 -2.39
CA ASN A 239 -4.82 12.59 -3.50
C ASN A 239 -6.06 11.69 -3.27
N ARG A 240 -6.01 10.76 -2.32
CA ARG A 240 -7.10 9.84 -2.02
C ARG A 240 -8.25 10.52 -1.28
N ASN A 241 -9.45 9.97 -1.42
CA ASN A 241 -10.65 10.48 -0.74
C ASN A 241 -10.78 10.01 0.72
N SER A 242 -10.10 8.93 1.08
CA SER A 242 -10.20 8.31 2.41
C SER A 242 -9.00 7.43 2.72
N PHE A 243 -8.84 7.09 3.99
CA PHE A 243 -7.93 6.03 4.45
C PHE A 243 -8.49 5.34 5.70
N SER A 244 -7.99 4.12 6.00
CA SER A 244 -8.29 3.44 7.26
C SER A 244 -7.33 3.89 8.36
N LYS A 245 -7.84 4.08 9.59
CA LYS A 245 -6.99 4.45 10.74
C LYS A 245 -6.05 3.33 11.19
N THR A 246 -6.38 2.09 10.87
CA THR A 246 -5.58 0.91 11.20
C THR A 246 -4.62 0.51 10.10
N ASP A 247 -4.86 0.99 8.87
CA ASP A 247 -4.00 0.82 7.70
C ASP A 247 -4.06 2.10 6.85
N HIS A 248 -3.06 2.95 6.99
CA HIS A 248 -3.06 4.28 6.36
C HIS A 248 -2.92 4.22 4.84
N ASP A 249 -2.44 3.11 4.29
CA ASP A 249 -2.25 2.95 2.84
C ASP A 249 -3.51 2.41 2.15
N ALA A 250 -4.40 1.73 2.91
CA ALA A 250 -5.66 1.23 2.39
C ALA A 250 -6.68 2.35 2.15
N THR A 251 -7.32 2.32 0.99
CA THR A 251 -8.40 3.25 0.61
C THR A 251 -9.75 2.53 0.64
N PHE A 252 -10.80 3.25 1.05
CA PHE A 252 -12.15 2.71 1.03
C PHE A 252 -12.71 2.66 -0.39
N MET A 253 -13.04 1.46 -0.86
CA MET A 253 -13.52 1.18 -2.22
C MET A 253 -14.60 0.10 -2.21
N HIS A 254 -15.38 0.02 -3.30
CA HIS A 254 -16.27 -1.11 -3.54
C HIS A 254 -15.46 -2.34 -3.94
N MET A 255 -15.72 -3.47 -3.29
CA MET A 255 -15.14 -4.75 -3.70
C MET A 255 -15.89 -5.33 -4.91
N LYS A 256 -15.20 -6.04 -5.80
CA LYS A 256 -15.84 -6.77 -6.92
C LYS A 256 -16.86 -7.80 -6.39
N GLU A 257 -16.48 -8.51 -5.32
CA GLU A 257 -17.32 -9.50 -4.65
C GLU A 257 -18.01 -8.88 -3.42
N ASP A 258 -19.18 -8.31 -3.62
CA ASP A 258 -20.08 -7.90 -2.53
C ASP A 258 -21.18 -8.94 -2.38
N TYR A 259 -20.88 -10.02 -1.63
CA TYR A 259 -21.82 -11.11 -1.38
C TYR A 259 -23.14 -10.64 -0.74
N MET A 260 -23.07 -9.56 0.03
CA MET A 260 -24.26 -8.98 0.69
C MET A 260 -25.02 -8.00 -0.20
N ARG A 261 -24.47 -7.63 -1.35
CA ARG A 261 -25.02 -6.63 -2.30
C ARG A 261 -25.52 -5.34 -1.65
N ASN A 262 -24.84 -4.93 -0.56
CA ASN A 262 -25.22 -3.76 0.23
C ASN A 262 -24.41 -2.50 -0.14
N GLY A 263 -23.53 -2.58 -1.14
CA GLY A 263 -22.68 -1.47 -1.58
C GLY A 263 -21.70 -0.97 -0.52
N GLN A 264 -21.40 -1.77 0.50
CA GLN A 264 -20.52 -1.37 1.59
C GLN A 264 -19.10 -1.13 1.07
N LEU A 265 -18.57 0.06 1.37
CA LEU A 265 -17.16 0.36 1.14
C LEU A 265 -16.29 -0.36 2.17
N LYS A 266 -15.24 -1.00 1.70
CA LYS A 266 -14.24 -1.67 2.55
C LYS A 266 -12.86 -1.08 2.29
N PRO A 267 -11.96 -1.05 3.32
CA PRO A 267 -10.58 -0.68 3.09
C PRO A 267 -9.91 -1.72 2.21
N GLY A 268 -9.21 -1.32 1.18
CA GLY A 268 -8.60 -2.24 0.24
C GLY A 268 -7.54 -1.60 -0.64
N TYR A 269 -6.98 -2.45 -1.47
CA TYR A 269 -5.98 -2.14 -2.48
C TYR A 269 -6.49 -2.56 -3.85
N ASN A 270 -6.13 -1.81 -4.86
CA ASN A 270 -6.31 -2.17 -6.25
C ASN A 270 -5.04 -2.86 -6.74
N VAL A 271 -5.15 -4.14 -7.10
CA VAL A 271 -4.04 -4.97 -7.55
C VAL A 271 -4.23 -5.26 -9.03
N ASN A 272 -3.34 -4.74 -9.84
CA ASN A 272 -3.31 -4.98 -11.27
C ASN A 272 -2.27 -6.06 -11.56
N VAL A 273 -2.61 -7.02 -12.42
CA VAL A 273 -1.74 -8.12 -12.82
C VAL A 273 -1.60 -8.11 -14.33
N ALA A 274 -0.39 -8.19 -14.82
CA ALA A 274 -0.08 -8.38 -16.22
C ALA A 274 0.29 -9.84 -16.47
N THR A 275 -0.36 -10.47 -17.45
CA THR A 275 -0.11 -11.84 -17.87
C THR A 275 0.28 -11.88 -19.35
N CYS A 276 1.15 -12.82 -19.71
CA CYS A 276 1.55 -13.08 -21.08
C CYS A 276 1.82 -14.58 -21.23
N SER A 277 1.26 -15.24 -22.24
CA SER A 277 1.44 -16.68 -22.48
C SER A 277 1.21 -17.53 -21.22
N ASP A 278 0.14 -17.27 -20.45
CA ASP A 278 -0.22 -17.94 -19.19
C ASP A 278 0.72 -17.68 -18.00
N PHE A 279 1.72 -16.82 -18.16
CA PHE A 279 2.63 -16.42 -17.07
C PHE A 279 2.31 -15.02 -16.56
N ILE A 280 2.41 -14.82 -15.26
CA ILE A 280 2.40 -13.48 -14.66
C ILE A 280 3.74 -12.81 -14.97
N ILE A 281 3.69 -11.69 -15.67
CA ILE A 281 4.88 -10.89 -16.01
C ILE A 281 5.05 -9.67 -15.09
N GLY A 282 4.01 -9.27 -14.36
CA GLY A 282 4.10 -8.16 -13.43
C GLY A 282 2.86 -8.02 -12.57
N SER A 283 3.03 -7.28 -11.48
CA SER A 283 1.93 -6.85 -10.63
C SER A 283 2.16 -5.42 -10.16
N TYR A 284 1.08 -4.66 -10.04
CA TYR A 284 1.10 -3.29 -9.54
C TYR A 284 0.02 -3.12 -8.48
N ILE A 285 0.44 -2.72 -7.27
CA ILE A 285 -0.46 -2.50 -6.14
C ILE A 285 -0.65 -1.01 -5.94
N SER A 286 -1.89 -0.56 -6.04
CA SER A 286 -2.26 0.84 -5.87
C SER A 286 -3.28 1.02 -4.75
N SER A 287 -3.21 2.16 -4.08
CA SER A 287 -4.27 2.64 -3.20
C SER A 287 -5.35 3.45 -3.95
N ASP A 288 -5.21 3.64 -5.27
CA ASP A 288 -6.26 4.24 -6.07
C ASP A 288 -7.38 3.21 -6.34
N ARG A 289 -8.61 3.66 -6.20
CA ARG A 289 -9.80 2.81 -6.41
C ARG A 289 -10.19 2.64 -7.88
N ASN A 290 -9.66 3.49 -8.76
CA ASN A 290 -9.97 3.51 -10.20
C ASN A 290 -8.82 2.89 -11.00
N ASP A 291 -9.16 2.00 -11.91
CA ASP A 291 -8.20 1.30 -12.76
C ASP A 291 -7.54 2.25 -13.78
N VAL A 292 -8.27 3.28 -14.21
CA VAL A 292 -7.80 4.33 -15.13
C VAL A 292 -6.44 4.90 -14.74
N HIS A 293 -6.25 5.21 -13.45
CA HIS A 293 -5.02 5.84 -12.96
C HIS A 293 -3.87 4.86 -12.70
N THR A 294 -4.12 3.56 -12.83
CA THR A 294 -3.11 2.53 -12.52
C THR A 294 -2.35 2.05 -13.75
N LEU A 295 -2.90 2.27 -14.96
CA LEU A 295 -2.32 1.74 -16.19
C LEU A 295 -0.95 2.36 -16.51
N ILE A 296 -0.85 3.69 -16.58
CA ILE A 296 0.41 4.38 -16.90
C ILE A 296 1.52 4.03 -15.91
N PRO A 297 1.34 4.17 -14.58
CA PRO A 297 2.38 3.78 -13.63
C PRO A 297 2.79 2.30 -13.73
N PHE A 298 1.84 1.42 -14.05
CA PHE A 298 2.13 0.01 -14.23
C PHE A 298 2.93 -0.25 -15.51
N MET A 299 2.57 0.41 -16.62
CA MET A 299 3.33 0.32 -17.87
C MET A 299 4.76 0.85 -17.70
N GLU A 300 4.95 1.97 -17.03
CA GLU A 300 6.29 2.50 -16.71
C GLU A 300 7.12 1.50 -15.89
N GLN A 301 6.49 0.83 -14.90
CA GLN A 301 7.13 -0.23 -14.13
C GLN A 301 7.53 -1.41 -15.02
N LEU A 302 6.64 -1.90 -15.90
CA LEU A 302 6.92 -3.01 -16.82
C LEU A 302 8.04 -2.63 -17.79
N ARG A 303 8.03 -1.44 -18.37
CA ARG A 303 9.10 -0.94 -19.26
C ARG A 303 10.45 -0.88 -18.54
N LYS A 304 10.47 -0.41 -17.30
CA LYS A 304 11.69 -0.40 -16.47
C LYS A 304 12.19 -1.82 -16.18
N ASN A 305 11.28 -2.73 -15.87
CA ASN A 305 11.62 -4.12 -15.54
C ASN A 305 12.17 -4.89 -16.73
N TYR A 306 11.66 -4.60 -17.94
CA TYR A 306 12.01 -5.30 -19.18
C TYR A 306 12.75 -4.40 -20.18
N ALA A 307 13.56 -3.47 -19.67
CA ALA A 307 14.35 -2.57 -20.51
C ALA A 307 15.14 -3.35 -21.61
N GLY A 308 14.98 -2.93 -22.87
CA GLY A 308 15.54 -3.60 -24.04
C GLY A 308 14.72 -4.78 -24.58
N ARG A 309 13.53 -5.06 -23.97
CA ARG A 309 12.54 -6.02 -24.46
C ARG A 309 11.18 -5.32 -24.47
N ASN A 310 10.60 -5.12 -25.63
CA ASN A 310 9.33 -4.41 -25.73
C ASN A 310 8.17 -5.37 -25.60
N ILE A 311 7.13 -4.94 -24.86
CA ILE A 311 5.80 -5.56 -24.90
C ILE A 311 5.13 -4.99 -26.15
N GLY A 312 4.84 -5.85 -27.14
CA GLY A 312 4.31 -5.42 -28.45
C GLY A 312 2.90 -4.85 -28.35
N SER A 313 2.04 -5.47 -27.55
CA SER A 313 0.68 -4.99 -27.35
C SER A 313 0.19 -5.19 -25.91
N VAL A 314 -0.73 -4.34 -25.50
CA VAL A 314 -1.38 -4.39 -24.18
C VAL A 314 -2.89 -4.43 -24.35
N VAL A 315 -3.53 -5.43 -23.76
CA VAL A 315 -4.97 -5.62 -23.80
C VAL A 315 -5.55 -5.37 -22.42
N VAL A 316 -6.52 -4.46 -22.32
CA VAL A 316 -7.16 -4.06 -21.07
C VAL A 316 -8.68 -4.02 -21.22
N ASP A 317 -9.40 -4.05 -20.11
CA ASP A 317 -10.85 -3.87 -20.10
C ASP A 317 -11.24 -2.37 -20.22
N SER A 318 -12.56 -2.12 -20.32
CA SER A 318 -13.11 -0.75 -20.43
C SER A 318 -12.88 0.11 -19.18
N GLY A 319 -12.52 -0.48 -18.04
CA GLY A 319 -12.21 0.24 -16.80
C GLY A 319 -10.93 1.07 -16.88
N TYR A 320 -10.10 0.83 -17.88
CA TYR A 320 -8.85 1.56 -18.13
C TYR A 320 -8.98 2.64 -19.21
N GLU A 321 -10.16 2.78 -19.84
CA GLU A 321 -10.36 3.75 -20.91
C GLU A 321 -10.27 5.18 -20.40
N SER A 322 -9.34 5.98 -20.94
CA SER A 322 -9.24 7.42 -20.72
C SER A 322 -8.40 8.08 -21.80
N GLU A 323 -8.65 9.37 -22.05
CA GLU A 323 -7.85 10.20 -22.95
C GLU A 323 -6.37 10.22 -22.55
N GLU A 324 -6.08 10.31 -21.25
CA GLU A 324 -4.71 10.31 -20.71
C GLU A 324 -3.97 9.01 -21.06
N ASN A 325 -4.63 7.86 -20.92
CA ASN A 325 -4.06 6.57 -21.29
C ASN A 325 -3.83 6.48 -22.81
N TYR A 326 -4.77 6.92 -23.64
CA TYR A 326 -4.58 6.95 -25.09
C TYR A 326 -3.38 7.83 -25.49
N CYS A 327 -3.29 9.05 -24.98
CA CYS A 327 -2.18 9.96 -25.26
C CYS A 327 -0.82 9.36 -24.82
N TRP A 328 -0.81 8.64 -23.69
CA TRP A 328 0.43 7.98 -23.24
C TRP A 328 0.89 6.90 -24.24
N PHE A 329 -0.02 6.06 -24.75
CA PHE A 329 0.34 5.04 -25.74
C PHE A 329 0.68 5.63 -27.11
N GLU A 330 0.04 6.71 -27.53
CA GLU A 330 0.43 7.45 -28.74
C GLU A 330 1.87 7.99 -28.66
N ALA A 331 2.30 8.42 -27.47
CA ALA A 331 3.67 8.83 -27.22
C ALA A 331 4.67 7.65 -27.13
N HIS A 332 4.17 6.40 -27.07
CA HIS A 332 4.96 5.17 -26.97
C HIS A 332 4.56 4.14 -28.03
N PRO A 333 4.79 4.44 -29.32
CA PRO A 333 4.29 3.64 -30.44
C PRO A 333 4.89 2.23 -30.55
N GLU A 334 5.91 1.92 -29.72
CA GLU A 334 6.48 0.57 -29.61
C GLU A 334 5.55 -0.42 -28.92
N THR A 335 4.44 0.03 -28.30
CA THR A 335 3.44 -0.80 -27.63
C THR A 335 2.05 -0.37 -28.07
N GLU A 336 1.29 -1.26 -28.68
CA GLU A 336 -0.09 -1.01 -29.10
C GLU A 336 -1.07 -1.22 -27.94
N LEU A 337 -2.05 -0.32 -27.79
CA LEU A 337 -3.10 -0.44 -26.78
C LEU A 337 -4.39 -1.00 -27.41
N TYR A 338 -4.89 -2.10 -26.86
CA TYR A 338 -6.19 -2.66 -27.15
C TYR A 338 -7.08 -2.50 -25.92
N VAL A 339 -8.06 -1.61 -26.00
CA VAL A 339 -9.03 -1.36 -24.91
C VAL A 339 -10.44 -1.52 -25.42
N LYS A 340 -11.30 -2.20 -24.65
CA LYS A 340 -12.73 -2.29 -24.98
C LYS A 340 -13.38 -0.94 -24.70
N PRO A 341 -14.03 -0.29 -25.70
CA PRO A 341 -14.71 0.99 -25.47
C PRO A 341 -15.80 0.87 -24.40
N SER A 342 -15.91 1.86 -23.52
CA SER A 342 -16.88 1.87 -22.41
C SER A 342 -18.33 1.88 -22.89
N ASN A 343 -18.59 2.43 -24.08
CA ASN A 343 -19.91 2.48 -24.72
C ASN A 343 -20.23 1.25 -25.58
N HIS A 344 -19.35 0.24 -25.65
CA HIS A 344 -19.51 -0.93 -26.52
C HIS A 344 -20.83 -1.67 -26.32
N GLU A 345 -21.26 -1.89 -25.09
CA GLU A 345 -22.54 -2.55 -24.79
C GLU A 345 -23.73 -1.63 -25.13
N ALA A 346 -23.63 -0.33 -24.87
CA ALA A 346 -24.65 0.64 -25.23
C ALA A 346 -24.83 0.74 -26.76
N ALA A 347 -23.74 0.71 -27.52
CA ALA A 347 -23.74 0.74 -28.98
C ALA A 347 -24.45 -0.48 -29.62
N LYS A 348 -24.58 -1.62 -28.91
CA LYS A 348 -25.35 -2.78 -29.35
C LYS A 348 -26.85 -2.55 -29.28
N HIS A 349 -27.33 -1.64 -28.44
CA HIS A 349 -28.76 -1.34 -28.34
C HIS A 349 -29.21 -0.45 -29.50
N ARG A 350 -30.31 -0.83 -30.17
CA ARG A 350 -30.87 -0.15 -31.35
C ARG A 350 -31.09 1.36 -31.14
N LYS A 351 -31.36 1.79 -29.91
CA LYS A 351 -31.59 3.20 -29.50
C LYS A 351 -30.34 4.08 -29.67
N TYR A 352 -29.13 3.54 -29.60
CA TYR A 352 -27.88 4.27 -29.70
C TYR A 352 -27.16 4.13 -31.04
N ARG A 353 -27.72 3.30 -31.97
CA ARG A 353 -27.15 3.15 -33.32
C ARG A 353 -27.32 4.37 -34.21
N THR A 354 -28.27 5.25 -33.88
CA THR A 354 -28.57 6.47 -34.64
C THR A 354 -27.75 7.68 -34.23
N ASP A 355 -27.03 7.66 -33.11
CA ASP A 355 -26.23 8.78 -32.61
C ASP A 355 -24.76 8.70 -33.03
N ILE A 356 -24.38 7.76 -33.90
CA ILE A 356 -23.02 7.56 -34.41
C ILE A 356 -22.99 7.87 -35.91
N SER A 357 -23.61 8.98 -36.34
CA SER A 357 -23.47 9.51 -37.69
C SER A 357 -23.02 10.95 -37.68
#